data_6bf1c92956c1c65b9da6d4f893fc4f71
#
_entry.id   6bf1c92956c1c65b9da6d4f893fc4f71
#
_cell.length_a   1.000
_cell.length_b   1.000
_cell.length_c   1.000
_cell.angle_alpha   90.00
_cell.angle_beta   90.00
_cell.angle_gamma   90.00
#
_symmetry.space_group_name_H-M   'P 1'
#
loop_
_entity.id
_entity.type
_entity.pdbx_description
1 polymer ?
#
loop_
_entity_poly.entity_id
_entity_poly.type
_entity_poly.pdbx_seq_one_letter_code
_entity_poly.pdbx_strand_id
1 'polypeptide(L)'
;MNKPRLMIYVQNLLGIGHLRRAAGISRAAVERGFDVRFVSGGFPIKDLNIGGAEFYQIPPVRSLDGDFKTLVAENNKEIDDLWRNRRRKLLLDLFEKIQPQILLTELFPFGRRQFRFELIPLLTKAKEAKCCSQVVCSMRDILVTKPRHDRNLEIVETLENFYQKILVHGDRKVISLAETFPLEKRISHLIEYTGYVLTPGHIGDTGKDGRGEIIVSAGGGAVGFATLPKIFNLRNKVAIRDFPWRFVTGPHMPPEIFNELSAKETNDTFVERSRPD
;
A
#
# COMPACT_ATOMS: atom_id res chain seq x y z
N MET A 1 27.71 -5.26 17.35
CA MET A 1 26.78 -4.12 17.54
C MET A 1 25.36 -4.64 17.44
N ASN A 2 24.46 -4.22 18.32
CA ASN A 2 23.05 -4.61 18.20
C ASN A 2 22.46 -3.99 16.93
N LYS A 3 21.78 -4.82 16.13
CA LYS A 3 21.06 -4.36 14.94
C LYS A 3 19.97 -3.35 15.33
N PRO A 4 19.85 -2.20 14.63
CA PRO A 4 18.78 -1.26 14.93
C PRO A 4 17.41 -1.88 14.62
N ARG A 5 16.47 -1.77 15.55
CA ARG A 5 15.11 -2.31 15.38
C ARG A 5 14.21 -1.34 14.65
N LEU A 6 13.63 -1.82 13.56
CA LEU A 6 12.66 -1.11 12.74
C LEU A 6 11.30 -1.81 12.86
N MET A 7 10.31 -1.11 13.40
CA MET A 7 8.90 -1.56 13.36
C MET A 7 8.21 -0.94 12.15
N ILE A 8 7.72 -1.75 11.24
CA ILE A 8 6.91 -1.33 10.08
C ILE A 8 5.45 -1.65 10.39
N TYR A 9 4.60 -0.63 10.43
CA TYR A 9 3.15 -0.81 10.52
C TYR A 9 2.50 -0.52 9.16
N VAL A 10 1.74 -1.49 8.66
CA VAL A 10 1.02 -1.36 7.40
C VAL A 10 -0.44 -1.81 7.52
N GLN A 11 -1.34 -1.00 6.96
CA GLN A 11 -2.76 -1.28 6.85
C GLN A 11 -3.20 -1.25 5.39
N ASN A 12 -3.44 -2.41 4.80
CA ASN A 12 -4.14 -2.51 3.51
C ASN A 12 -5.65 -2.69 3.74
N LEU A 13 -6.49 -2.20 2.84
CA LEU A 13 -7.96 -2.23 2.96
C LEU A 13 -8.63 -2.98 1.79
N LEU A 14 -8.27 -2.66 0.54
CA LEU A 14 -8.75 -3.31 -0.66
C LEU A 14 -7.59 -3.78 -1.54
N GLY A 15 -6.73 -2.87 -1.94
CA GLY A 15 -5.56 -3.18 -2.76
C GLY A 15 -4.36 -3.60 -1.92
N ILE A 16 -3.49 -4.42 -2.51
CA ILE A 16 -2.28 -4.94 -1.84
C ILE A 16 -1.02 -4.11 -2.12
N GLY A 17 -1.11 -3.02 -2.90
CA GLY A 17 0.05 -2.20 -3.29
C GLY A 17 0.81 -1.62 -2.10
N HIS A 18 0.10 -1.12 -1.08
CA HIS A 18 0.72 -0.63 0.16
C HIS A 18 1.47 -1.73 0.91
N LEU A 19 0.87 -2.93 0.98
CA LEU A 19 1.48 -4.07 1.66
C LEU A 19 2.73 -4.57 0.91
N ARG A 20 2.68 -4.66 -0.43
CA ARG A 20 3.83 -5.03 -1.26
C ARG A 20 4.98 -4.02 -1.16
N ARG A 21 4.66 -2.72 -1.16
CA ARG A 21 5.68 -1.67 -0.97
C ARG A 21 6.33 -1.78 0.41
N ALA A 22 5.53 -1.89 1.47
CA ALA A 22 6.07 -2.08 2.82
C ALA A 22 6.93 -3.34 2.93
N ALA A 23 6.55 -4.44 2.26
CA ALA A 23 7.35 -5.66 2.17
C ALA A 23 8.68 -5.44 1.41
N GLY A 24 8.68 -4.63 0.34
CA GLY A 24 9.89 -4.23 -0.37
C GLY A 24 10.86 -3.45 0.52
N ILE A 25 10.33 -2.50 1.29
CA ILE A 25 11.11 -1.74 2.27
C ILE A 25 11.66 -2.65 3.36
N SER A 26 10.83 -3.60 3.85
CA SER A 26 11.25 -4.59 4.84
C SER A 26 12.45 -5.42 4.37
N ARG A 27 12.39 -5.97 3.14
CA ARG A 27 13.51 -6.72 2.55
C ARG A 27 14.77 -5.90 2.50
N ALA A 28 14.69 -4.69 1.92
CA ALA A 28 15.83 -3.81 1.81
C ALA A 28 16.44 -3.43 3.17
N ALA A 29 15.62 -3.28 4.21
CA ALA A 29 16.08 -3.01 5.56
C ALA A 29 16.77 -4.23 6.19
N VAL A 30 16.20 -5.44 6.04
CA VAL A 30 16.82 -6.69 6.51
C VAL A 30 18.18 -6.91 5.85
N GLU A 31 18.28 -6.73 4.53
CA GLU A 31 19.52 -6.83 3.76
C GLU A 31 20.59 -5.84 4.24
N ARG A 32 20.16 -4.67 4.74
CA ARG A 32 21.05 -3.66 5.34
C ARG A 32 21.33 -3.86 6.83
N GLY A 33 20.90 -4.98 7.39
CA GLY A 33 21.22 -5.38 8.75
C GLY A 33 20.30 -4.85 9.83
N PHE A 34 19.13 -4.32 9.50
CA PHE A 34 18.10 -3.98 10.48
C PHE A 34 17.43 -5.23 11.06
N ASP A 35 17.05 -5.18 12.33
CA ASP A 35 16.13 -6.12 12.97
C ASP A 35 14.71 -5.63 12.71
N VAL A 36 14.05 -6.20 11.68
CA VAL A 36 12.75 -5.70 11.20
C VAL A 36 11.59 -6.47 11.83
N ARG A 37 10.62 -5.73 12.36
CA ARG A 37 9.35 -6.22 12.92
C ARG A 37 8.21 -5.70 12.03
N PHE A 38 7.61 -6.61 11.27
CA PHE A 38 6.60 -6.27 10.29
C PHE A 38 5.20 -6.51 10.86
N VAL A 39 4.45 -5.45 11.12
CA VAL A 39 3.11 -5.49 11.71
C VAL A 39 2.07 -5.21 10.65
N SER A 40 1.25 -6.21 10.33
CA SER A 40 0.17 -6.11 9.35
C SER A 40 -1.19 -6.01 10.03
N GLY A 41 -1.96 -5.02 9.61
CA GLY A 41 -3.33 -4.78 10.10
C GLY A 41 -4.43 -5.14 9.10
N GLY A 42 -4.07 -5.47 7.85
CA GLY A 42 -5.02 -5.92 6.83
C GLY A 42 -5.11 -7.44 6.78
N PHE A 43 -5.99 -7.94 5.92
CA PHE A 43 -6.08 -9.38 5.69
C PHE A 43 -4.77 -9.94 5.13
N PRO A 44 -4.33 -11.10 5.61
CA PRO A 44 -3.11 -11.74 5.15
C PRO A 44 -3.22 -12.11 3.67
N ILE A 45 -2.11 -11.99 2.95
CA ILE A 45 -1.97 -12.47 1.58
C ILE A 45 -0.94 -13.60 1.53
N LYS A 46 -1.16 -14.55 0.63
CA LYS A 46 -0.18 -15.62 0.37
C LYS A 46 1.10 -15.02 -0.23
N ASP A 47 2.23 -15.64 0.08
CA ASP A 47 3.53 -15.37 -0.55
C ASP A 47 4.04 -13.94 -0.40
N LEU A 48 3.71 -13.27 0.72
CA LEU A 48 4.27 -11.96 1.05
C LEU A 48 5.72 -12.11 1.50
N ASN A 49 6.66 -11.80 0.61
CA ASN A 49 8.09 -11.83 0.93
C ASN A 49 8.51 -10.54 1.66
N ILE A 50 8.82 -10.65 2.94
CA ILE A 50 9.28 -9.55 3.82
C ILE A 50 10.77 -9.62 4.15
N GLY A 51 11.55 -10.48 3.46
CA GLY A 51 13.01 -10.55 3.59
C GLY A 51 13.51 -11.19 4.89
N GLY A 52 12.70 -12.03 5.54
CA GLY A 52 13.08 -12.67 6.82
C GLY A 52 12.83 -11.80 8.05
N ALA A 53 12.07 -10.69 7.92
CA ALA A 53 11.58 -9.93 9.05
C ALA A 53 10.63 -10.78 9.92
N GLU A 54 10.55 -10.47 11.21
CA GLU A 54 9.56 -11.11 12.08
C GLU A 54 8.17 -10.52 11.81
N PHE A 55 7.20 -11.37 11.47
CA PHE A 55 5.85 -10.97 11.09
C PHE A 55 4.88 -11.02 12.27
N TYR A 56 4.11 -9.96 12.43
CA TYR A 56 3.03 -9.84 13.41
C TYR A 56 1.72 -9.50 12.71
N GLN A 57 0.72 -10.36 12.86
CA GLN A 57 -0.64 -10.07 12.42
C GLN A 57 -1.47 -9.56 13.60
N ILE A 58 -1.95 -8.34 13.51
CA ILE A 58 -2.99 -7.85 14.42
C ILE A 58 -4.38 -8.13 13.83
N PRO A 59 -5.48 -8.11 14.62
CA PRO A 59 -6.82 -8.44 14.11
C PRO A 59 -7.10 -7.74 12.79
N PRO A 60 -7.28 -8.48 11.69
CA PRO A 60 -7.34 -7.90 10.37
C PRO A 60 -8.65 -7.20 10.11
N VAL A 61 -8.59 -6.13 9.31
CA VAL A 61 -9.76 -5.38 8.87
C VAL A 61 -9.63 -4.99 7.41
N ARG A 62 -10.77 -4.98 6.72
CA ARG A 62 -10.88 -4.54 5.32
C ARG A 62 -12.04 -3.58 5.12
N SER A 63 -12.05 -2.88 4.02
CA SER A 63 -13.23 -2.16 3.55
C SER A 63 -14.08 -3.08 2.69
N LEU A 64 -15.40 -2.96 2.79
CA LEU A 64 -16.33 -3.66 1.90
C LEU A 64 -16.48 -2.97 0.56
N ASP A 65 -16.25 -1.68 0.51
CA ASP A 65 -16.50 -0.82 -0.64
C ASP A 65 -15.31 0.07 -0.99
N GLY A 66 -15.35 0.66 -2.18
CA GLY A 66 -14.35 1.63 -2.63
C GLY A 66 -14.40 2.98 -1.92
N ASP A 67 -15.48 3.25 -1.16
CA ASP A 67 -15.66 4.49 -0.40
C ASP A 67 -14.91 4.49 0.93
N PHE A 68 -14.44 3.32 1.37
CA PHE A 68 -13.69 3.12 2.62
C PHE A 68 -14.45 3.58 3.87
N LYS A 69 -15.77 3.61 3.83
CA LYS A 69 -16.60 4.05 4.96
C LYS A 69 -16.86 2.92 5.93
N THR A 70 -17.22 1.75 5.41
CA THR A 70 -17.54 0.58 6.22
C THR A 70 -16.33 -0.32 6.35
N LEU A 71 -15.89 -0.52 7.58
CA LEU A 71 -14.79 -1.41 7.93
C LEU A 71 -15.32 -2.66 8.60
N VAL A 72 -14.89 -3.83 8.11
CA VAL A 72 -15.31 -5.14 8.65
C VAL A 72 -14.13 -6.00 9.06
N ALA A 73 -14.34 -6.75 10.13
CA ALA A 73 -13.40 -7.76 10.63
C ALA A 73 -13.53 -9.10 9.85
N GLU A 74 -12.80 -10.14 10.27
CA GLU A 74 -12.77 -11.47 9.63
C GLU A 74 -14.14 -12.11 9.46
N ASN A 75 -15.05 -11.88 10.40
CA ASN A 75 -16.42 -12.42 10.37
C ASN A 75 -17.40 -11.59 9.51
N ASN A 76 -16.89 -10.63 8.71
CA ASN A 76 -17.66 -9.67 7.94
C ASN A 76 -18.58 -8.76 8.76
N LYS A 77 -18.44 -8.73 10.10
CA LYS A 77 -19.14 -7.76 10.93
C LYS A 77 -18.42 -6.44 10.97
N GLU A 78 -19.18 -5.36 10.98
CA GLU A 78 -18.64 -4.02 11.16
C GLU A 78 -17.90 -3.93 12.51
N ILE A 79 -16.77 -3.21 12.51
CA ILE A 79 -15.97 -3.05 13.72
C ILE A 79 -16.62 -2.04 14.68
N ASP A 80 -16.81 -2.46 15.91
CA ASP A 80 -17.31 -1.63 17.01
C ASP A 80 -16.18 -1.02 17.86
N ASP A 81 -16.54 -0.25 18.88
CA ASP A 81 -15.57 0.39 19.76
C ASP A 81 -14.84 -0.61 20.66
N LEU A 82 -15.47 -1.73 21.03
CA LEU A 82 -14.82 -2.78 21.80
C LEU A 82 -13.71 -3.43 20.97
N TRP A 83 -14.00 -3.74 19.71
CA TRP A 83 -13.02 -4.27 18.77
C TRP A 83 -11.87 -3.28 18.53
N ARG A 84 -12.17 -1.99 18.33
CA ARG A 84 -11.17 -0.92 18.15
C ARG A 84 -10.25 -0.81 19.37
N ASN A 85 -10.82 -0.83 20.57
CA ASN A 85 -10.07 -0.75 21.82
C ASN A 85 -9.14 -1.95 22.01
N ARG A 86 -9.62 -3.19 21.74
CA ARG A 86 -8.83 -4.41 21.82
C ARG A 86 -7.66 -4.36 20.82
N ARG A 87 -7.90 -3.97 19.58
CA ARG A 87 -6.87 -3.91 18.55
C ARG A 87 -5.84 -2.84 18.89
N ARG A 88 -6.27 -1.66 19.32
CA ARG A 88 -5.38 -0.59 19.78
C ARG A 88 -4.46 -1.09 20.91
N LYS A 89 -5.03 -1.75 21.90
CA LYS A 89 -4.25 -2.31 23.00
C LYS A 89 -3.18 -3.26 22.51
N LEU A 90 -3.53 -4.22 21.65
CA LEU A 90 -2.59 -5.18 21.08
C LEU A 90 -1.45 -4.49 20.32
N LEU A 91 -1.73 -3.44 19.54
CA LEU A 91 -0.72 -2.69 18.81
C LEU A 91 0.24 -1.96 19.76
N LEU A 92 -0.27 -1.36 20.83
CA LEU A 92 0.54 -0.68 21.84
C LEU A 92 1.39 -1.67 22.67
N ASP A 93 0.83 -2.81 23.04
CA ASP A 93 1.55 -3.89 23.74
C ASP A 93 2.69 -4.45 22.83
N LEU A 94 2.45 -4.58 21.51
CA LEU A 94 3.49 -4.96 20.56
C LEU A 94 4.61 -3.92 20.48
N PHE A 95 4.28 -2.63 20.43
CA PHE A 95 5.29 -1.58 20.44
C PHE A 95 6.16 -1.63 21.68
N GLU A 96 5.56 -1.82 22.86
CA GLU A 96 6.31 -1.98 24.12
C GLU A 96 7.20 -3.23 24.12
N LYS A 97 6.72 -4.34 23.59
CA LYS A 97 7.51 -5.58 23.47
C LYS A 97 8.68 -5.42 22.50
N ILE A 98 8.45 -4.77 21.35
CA ILE A 98 9.44 -4.60 20.29
C ILE A 98 10.48 -3.56 20.68
N GLN A 99 10.10 -2.47 21.34
CA GLN A 99 10.96 -1.32 21.65
C GLN A 99 11.78 -0.85 20.42
N PRO A 100 11.12 -0.42 19.33
CA PRO A 100 11.83 -0.06 18.10
C PRO A 100 12.59 1.26 18.26
N GLN A 101 13.74 1.37 17.62
CA GLN A 101 14.43 2.64 17.44
C GLN A 101 13.79 3.48 16.34
N ILE A 102 13.18 2.80 15.35
CA ILE A 102 12.50 3.44 14.23
C ILE A 102 11.09 2.86 14.10
N LEU A 103 10.08 3.74 14.07
CA LEU A 103 8.70 3.38 13.71
C LEU A 103 8.39 3.90 12.33
N LEU A 104 8.08 3.02 11.38
CA LEU A 104 7.62 3.37 10.04
C LEU A 104 6.14 3.06 9.89
N THR A 105 5.33 4.07 9.52
CA THR A 105 3.90 3.91 9.24
C THR A 105 3.64 4.11 7.76
N GLU A 106 2.85 3.21 7.16
CA GLU A 106 2.51 3.28 5.75
C GLU A 106 1.28 4.18 5.53
N LEU A 107 1.49 5.26 4.76
CA LEU A 107 0.51 6.24 4.29
C LEU A 107 -0.09 7.18 5.37
N PHE A 108 -0.05 6.87 6.64
CA PHE A 108 -0.58 7.77 7.66
C PHE A 108 0.41 8.93 7.94
N PRO A 109 -0.06 10.19 8.05
CA PRO A 109 -1.43 10.67 8.13
C PRO A 109 -2.10 11.06 6.81
N PHE A 110 -1.45 10.97 5.66
CA PHE A 110 -2.01 11.33 4.35
C PHE A 110 -3.21 10.47 3.96
N GLY A 111 -3.31 9.26 4.51
CA GLY A 111 -4.43 8.35 4.39
C GLY A 111 -4.70 7.61 5.71
N ARG A 112 -5.54 6.58 5.65
CA ARG A 112 -5.83 5.72 6.82
C ARG A 112 -6.46 6.47 8.01
N ARG A 113 -7.21 7.53 7.74
CA ARG A 113 -7.85 8.35 8.78
C ARG A 113 -8.72 7.53 9.73
N GLN A 114 -9.37 6.50 9.23
CA GLN A 114 -10.22 5.59 10.03
C GLN A 114 -9.43 4.86 11.13
N PHE A 115 -8.09 4.83 11.02
CA PHE A 115 -7.19 4.18 11.99
C PHE A 115 -6.55 5.16 12.98
N ARG A 116 -7.03 6.41 13.04
CA ARG A 116 -6.57 7.37 14.06
C ARG A 116 -6.74 6.87 15.48
N PHE A 117 -7.75 6.01 15.73
CA PHE A 117 -8.02 5.43 17.04
C PHE A 117 -6.86 4.58 17.58
N GLU A 118 -6.02 4.03 16.73
CA GLU A 118 -4.83 3.25 17.09
C GLU A 118 -3.53 3.96 16.72
N LEU A 119 -3.47 4.69 15.59
CA LEU A 119 -2.25 5.31 15.11
C LEU A 119 -1.84 6.54 15.92
N ILE A 120 -2.78 7.40 16.33
CA ILE A 120 -2.45 8.53 17.19
C ILE A 120 -1.89 8.05 18.56
N PRO A 121 -2.52 7.11 19.27
CA PRO A 121 -1.93 6.53 20.47
C PRO A 121 -0.56 5.88 20.26
N LEU A 122 -0.36 5.17 19.14
CA LEU A 122 0.94 4.59 18.78
C LEU A 122 2.02 5.67 18.61
N LEU A 123 1.71 6.74 17.87
CA LEU A 123 2.62 7.87 17.67
C LEU A 123 2.94 8.62 18.95
N THR A 124 1.94 8.84 19.82
CA THR A 124 2.14 9.42 21.14
C THR A 124 3.11 8.58 21.97
N LYS A 125 2.86 7.25 22.00
CA LYS A 125 3.74 6.32 22.70
C LYS A 125 5.16 6.31 22.13
N ALA A 126 5.30 6.36 20.81
CA ALA A 126 6.61 6.42 20.15
C ALA A 126 7.37 7.71 20.49
N LYS A 127 6.66 8.85 20.53
CA LYS A 127 7.24 10.15 20.91
C LYS A 127 7.75 10.19 22.35
N GLU A 128 7.05 9.50 23.26
CA GLU A 128 7.39 9.44 24.68
C GLU A 128 8.46 8.38 24.99
N ALA A 129 8.62 7.38 24.12
CA ALA A 129 9.51 6.27 24.33
C ALA A 129 10.99 6.65 24.09
N LYS A 130 11.84 6.50 25.12
CA LYS A 130 13.28 6.76 25.00
C LYS A 130 13.99 5.88 23.95
N CYS A 131 13.46 4.71 23.64
CA CYS A 131 14.01 3.81 22.64
C CYS A 131 13.73 4.24 21.21
N CYS A 132 12.61 4.94 20.96
CA CYS A 132 12.19 5.34 19.61
C CYS A 132 12.75 6.72 19.27
N SER A 133 13.79 6.74 18.44
CA SER A 133 14.46 7.98 18.04
C SER A 133 13.88 8.59 16.77
N GLN A 134 13.17 7.80 15.95
CA GLN A 134 12.63 8.24 14.68
C GLN A 134 11.26 7.63 14.37
N VAL A 135 10.33 8.49 13.96
CA VAL A 135 9.04 8.12 13.38
C VAL A 135 9.03 8.56 11.93
N VAL A 136 8.75 7.63 11.02
CA VAL A 136 8.87 7.80 9.58
C VAL A 136 7.55 7.50 8.90
N CYS A 137 7.09 8.42 8.05
CA CYS A 137 5.96 8.19 7.17
C CYS A 137 6.45 7.64 5.83
N SER A 138 5.97 6.48 5.40
CA SER A 138 6.18 5.92 4.07
C SER A 138 4.94 6.19 3.22
N MET A 139 5.11 6.78 2.04
CA MET A 139 3.97 7.12 1.18
C MET A 139 4.29 7.03 -0.30
N ARG A 140 3.24 6.94 -1.13
CA ARG A 140 3.36 7.06 -2.58
C ARG A 140 3.47 8.52 -3.01
N ASP A 141 3.97 8.75 -4.19
CA ASP A 141 4.17 10.06 -4.81
C ASP A 141 2.88 10.84 -5.09
N ILE A 142 1.80 10.16 -5.48
CA ILE A 142 0.52 10.77 -5.84
C ILE A 142 -0.53 10.46 -4.78
N LEU A 143 -1.17 11.48 -4.25
CA LEU A 143 -2.30 11.36 -3.34
C LEU A 143 -3.63 11.54 -4.08
N VAL A 144 -4.67 10.87 -3.59
CA VAL A 144 -6.03 11.14 -4.06
C VAL A 144 -6.46 12.51 -3.50
N THR A 145 -6.43 13.51 -4.37
CA THR A 145 -6.75 14.89 -4.02
C THR A 145 -8.24 15.03 -3.78
N LYS A 146 -8.64 15.27 -2.53
CA LYS A 146 -9.93 15.86 -2.20
C LYS A 146 -9.64 17.23 -1.60
N PRO A 147 -10.12 18.34 -2.20
CA PRO A 147 -9.85 19.69 -1.71
C PRO A 147 -10.62 19.92 -0.40
N ARG A 148 -10.01 19.58 0.72
CA ARG A 148 -10.50 19.86 2.08
C ARG A 148 -9.37 20.44 2.88
N HIS A 149 -9.38 21.77 2.97
CA HIS A 149 -8.31 22.54 3.62
C HIS A 149 -8.08 22.11 5.06
N ASP A 150 -9.13 21.96 5.84
CA ASP A 150 -9.08 21.53 7.25
C ASP A 150 -8.37 20.18 7.41
N ARG A 151 -8.61 19.25 6.46
CA ARG A 151 -7.97 17.93 6.47
C ARG A 151 -6.47 18.00 6.18
N ASN A 152 -6.08 18.90 5.26
CA ASN A 152 -4.67 19.10 4.95
C ASN A 152 -3.94 19.74 6.13
N LEU A 153 -4.57 20.66 6.88
CA LEU A 153 -4.02 21.21 8.12
C LEU A 153 -3.85 20.12 9.18
N GLU A 154 -4.86 19.27 9.41
CA GLU A 154 -4.78 18.14 10.35
C GLU A 154 -3.62 17.17 10.01
N ILE A 155 -3.37 16.93 8.71
CA ILE A 155 -2.23 16.12 8.24
C ILE A 155 -0.92 16.80 8.61
N VAL A 156 -0.77 18.09 8.30
CA VAL A 156 0.45 18.86 8.60
C VAL A 156 0.73 18.88 10.10
N GLU A 157 -0.28 19.19 10.93
CA GLU A 157 -0.15 19.18 12.40
C GLU A 157 0.29 17.82 12.93
N THR A 158 -0.27 16.73 12.38
CA THR A 158 0.12 15.37 12.76
C THR A 158 1.58 15.10 12.39
N LEU A 159 2.02 15.53 11.20
CA LEU A 159 3.39 15.35 10.74
C LEU A 159 4.38 16.17 11.59
N GLU A 160 4.12 17.45 11.78
CA GLU A 160 4.95 18.35 12.58
C GLU A 160 5.08 17.88 14.05
N ASN A 161 4.01 17.27 14.59
CA ASN A 161 4.02 16.80 15.98
C ASN A 161 4.74 15.47 16.20
N PHE A 162 4.74 14.57 15.23
CA PHE A 162 5.15 13.18 15.46
C PHE A 162 6.26 12.68 14.55
N TYR A 163 6.46 13.22 13.33
CA TYR A 163 7.32 12.63 12.33
C TYR A 163 8.63 13.41 12.14
N GLN A 164 9.72 12.67 11.98
CA GLN A 164 11.04 13.21 11.67
C GLN A 164 11.36 13.11 10.18
N LYS A 165 10.69 12.19 9.45
CA LYS A 165 10.90 11.97 8.01
C LYS A 165 9.61 11.54 7.31
N ILE A 166 9.52 11.94 6.03
CA ILE A 166 8.50 11.49 5.09
C ILE A 166 9.23 10.93 3.87
N LEU A 167 9.15 9.61 3.69
CA LEU A 167 9.71 8.93 2.53
C LEU A 167 8.66 8.90 1.42
N VAL A 168 8.89 9.69 0.38
CA VAL A 168 8.04 9.71 -0.81
C VAL A 168 8.62 8.75 -1.85
N HIS A 169 7.91 7.66 -2.11
CA HIS A 169 8.35 6.62 -3.05
C HIS A 169 7.94 6.98 -4.47
N GLY A 170 8.78 7.77 -5.10
CA GLY A 170 8.63 8.29 -6.45
C GLY A 170 9.84 9.14 -6.86
N ASP A 171 9.82 9.65 -8.08
CA ASP A 171 10.83 10.58 -8.58
C ASP A 171 10.24 11.99 -8.67
N ARG A 172 10.83 12.93 -7.94
CA ARG A 172 10.40 14.35 -7.96
C ARG A 172 10.41 14.97 -9.35
N LYS A 173 11.26 14.45 -10.25
CA LYS A 173 11.33 14.93 -11.64
C LYS A 173 10.12 14.48 -12.47
N VAL A 174 9.48 13.37 -12.08
CA VAL A 174 8.27 12.86 -12.73
C VAL A 174 7.04 13.57 -12.17
N ILE A 175 6.90 13.61 -10.85
CA ILE A 175 5.82 14.32 -10.16
C ILE A 175 6.24 14.78 -8.77
N SER A 176 5.95 16.04 -8.46
CA SER A 176 6.15 16.59 -7.13
C SER A 176 4.94 16.30 -6.24
N LEU A 177 5.15 16.06 -4.95
CA LEU A 177 4.07 15.92 -3.97
C LEU A 177 3.20 17.19 -3.92
N ALA A 178 3.76 18.36 -4.22
CA ALA A 178 3.04 19.64 -4.31
C ALA A 178 1.83 19.60 -5.28
N GLU A 179 1.90 18.79 -6.35
CA GLU A 179 0.82 18.65 -7.32
C GLU A 179 -0.46 18.05 -6.70
N THR A 180 -0.32 17.25 -5.65
CA THR A 180 -1.43 16.55 -5.02
C THR A 180 -1.62 16.90 -3.53
N PHE A 181 -0.68 17.67 -2.94
CA PHE A 181 -0.76 18.14 -1.55
C PHE A 181 -0.41 19.63 -1.45
N PRO A 182 -1.39 20.53 -1.41
CA PRO A 182 -1.19 21.99 -1.47
C PRO A 182 -0.34 22.58 -0.35
N LEU A 183 -0.24 21.90 0.81
CA LEU A 183 0.54 22.34 1.96
C LEU A 183 1.95 21.71 2.01
N GLU A 184 2.44 21.13 0.91
CA GLU A 184 3.77 20.47 0.82
C GLU A 184 4.88 21.37 1.34
N LYS A 185 4.85 22.67 1.04
CA LYS A 185 5.87 23.63 1.46
C LYS A 185 6.08 23.69 3.00
N ARG A 186 5.01 23.48 3.79
CA ARG A 186 5.09 23.47 5.25
C ARG A 186 5.88 22.29 5.81
N ILE A 187 5.85 21.17 5.09
CA ILE A 187 6.48 19.90 5.51
C ILE A 187 7.69 19.54 4.65
N SER A 188 8.13 20.43 3.76
CA SER A 188 9.21 20.16 2.79
C SER A 188 10.53 19.74 3.46
N HIS A 189 10.80 20.24 4.66
CA HIS A 189 11.98 19.88 5.46
C HIS A 189 11.96 18.43 5.98
N LEU A 190 10.80 17.77 5.99
CA LEU A 190 10.64 16.35 6.36
C LEU A 190 10.74 15.42 5.16
N ILE A 191 10.56 15.94 3.93
CA ILE A 191 10.39 15.13 2.70
C ILE A 191 11.72 14.63 2.18
N GLU A 192 11.76 13.33 1.87
CA GLU A 192 12.84 12.67 1.17
C GLU A 192 12.28 11.77 0.07
N TYR A 193 12.68 12.01 -1.19
CA TYR A 193 12.30 11.18 -2.31
C TYR A 193 13.27 10.01 -2.43
N THR A 194 12.73 8.79 -2.46
CA THR A 194 13.53 7.56 -2.41
C THR A 194 13.68 6.88 -3.78
N GLY A 195 13.02 7.40 -4.82
CA GLY A 195 12.75 6.63 -6.03
C GLY A 195 11.66 5.57 -5.79
N TYR A 196 11.38 4.76 -6.80
CA TYR A 196 10.34 3.73 -6.74
C TYR A 196 10.82 2.50 -5.98
N VAL A 197 9.95 1.94 -5.12
CA VAL A 197 10.22 0.67 -4.43
C VAL A 197 9.89 -0.47 -5.37
N LEU A 198 10.92 -1.20 -5.78
CA LEU A 198 10.81 -2.32 -6.69
C LEU A 198 10.78 -3.66 -5.92
N THR A 199 10.16 -4.66 -6.52
CA THR A 199 10.28 -6.05 -6.06
C THR A 199 11.50 -6.67 -6.75
N PRO A 200 12.46 -7.28 -6.03
CA PRO A 200 13.57 -7.99 -6.64
C PRO A 200 13.07 -9.08 -7.59
N GLY A 201 13.74 -9.24 -8.71
CA GLY A 201 13.36 -10.20 -9.76
C GLY A 201 12.58 -9.58 -10.93
N HIS A 202 12.11 -8.33 -10.80
CA HIS A 202 11.45 -7.63 -11.91
C HIS A 202 12.41 -6.71 -12.71
N ILE A 203 13.70 -6.75 -12.42
CA ILE A 203 14.73 -6.01 -13.17
C ILE A 203 15.48 -7.03 -14.03
N GLY A 204 14.94 -7.32 -15.19
CA GLY A 204 15.59 -8.17 -16.17
C GLY A 204 14.70 -8.38 -17.37
N ASP A 205 15.31 -8.78 -18.46
CA ASP A 205 14.60 -9.24 -19.65
C ASP A 205 14.06 -10.64 -19.40
N THR A 206 12.90 -10.72 -18.80
CA THR A 206 12.29 -11.97 -18.31
C THR A 206 11.61 -12.75 -19.41
N GLY A 207 11.63 -12.29 -20.65
CA GLY A 207 11.05 -13.04 -21.73
C GLY A 207 10.53 -12.19 -22.90
N LYS A 208 9.89 -12.86 -23.83
CA LYS A 208 9.31 -12.25 -25.03
C LYS A 208 7.86 -11.80 -24.81
N ASP A 209 7.23 -12.26 -23.75
CA ASP A 209 5.81 -11.98 -23.45
C ASP A 209 5.61 -10.50 -23.07
N GLY A 210 4.60 -9.90 -23.67
CA GLY A 210 4.29 -8.48 -23.53
C GLY A 210 5.02 -7.56 -24.51
N ARG A 211 6.03 -8.07 -25.22
CA ARG A 211 6.69 -7.28 -26.28
C ARG A 211 5.84 -7.27 -27.55
N GLY A 212 5.52 -6.07 -28.00
CA GLY A 212 4.66 -5.87 -29.16
C GLY A 212 3.19 -6.16 -28.91
N GLU A 213 2.78 -6.31 -27.63
CA GLU A 213 1.39 -6.50 -27.21
C GLU A 213 0.83 -5.20 -26.62
N ILE A 214 -0.48 -5.03 -26.68
CA ILE A 214 -1.22 -4.03 -25.93
C ILE A 214 -1.62 -4.64 -24.58
N ILE A 215 -1.04 -4.15 -23.51
CA ILE A 215 -1.34 -4.64 -22.15
C ILE A 215 -2.39 -3.76 -21.50
N VAL A 216 -3.47 -4.39 -21.05
CA VAL A 216 -4.55 -3.74 -20.27
C VAL A 216 -4.62 -4.36 -18.89
N SER A 217 -4.34 -3.59 -17.85
CA SER A 217 -4.33 -4.09 -16.48
C SER A 217 -5.31 -3.34 -15.58
N ALA A 218 -6.06 -4.09 -14.76
CA ALA A 218 -6.89 -3.57 -13.68
C ALA A 218 -6.17 -3.60 -12.31
N GLY A 219 -4.85 -3.83 -12.29
CA GLY A 219 -4.09 -3.96 -11.05
C GLY A 219 -4.59 -5.13 -10.19
N GLY A 220 -5.00 -4.88 -8.94
CA GLY A 220 -5.51 -5.93 -8.05
C GLY A 220 -6.86 -6.52 -8.45
N GLY A 221 -7.59 -5.89 -9.37
CA GLY A 221 -8.88 -6.37 -9.87
C GLY A 221 -10.09 -6.08 -8.97
N ALA A 222 -9.88 -5.60 -7.74
CA ALA A 222 -10.98 -5.23 -6.84
C ALA A 222 -11.64 -3.90 -7.22
N VAL A 223 -10.92 -3.04 -7.94
CA VAL A 223 -11.40 -1.73 -8.43
C VAL A 223 -11.07 -1.63 -9.92
N GLY A 224 -11.97 -1.03 -10.69
CA GLY A 224 -11.76 -0.86 -12.13
C GLY A 224 -12.17 -2.05 -12.99
N PHE A 225 -12.66 -3.14 -12.42
CA PHE A 225 -13.10 -4.34 -13.15
C PHE A 225 -14.19 -4.04 -14.20
N ALA A 226 -15.07 -3.08 -13.95
CA ALA A 226 -16.12 -2.70 -14.90
C ALA A 226 -15.57 -2.03 -16.19
N THR A 227 -14.31 -1.60 -16.20
CA THR A 227 -13.68 -0.98 -17.37
C THR A 227 -13.13 -2.00 -18.35
N LEU A 228 -12.63 -3.14 -17.86
CA LEU A 228 -12.01 -4.17 -18.71
C LEU A 228 -12.94 -4.71 -19.79
N PRO A 229 -14.20 -5.12 -19.52
CA PRO A 229 -15.11 -5.57 -20.57
C PRO A 229 -15.39 -4.51 -21.65
N LYS A 230 -15.42 -3.23 -21.24
CA LYS A 230 -15.61 -2.12 -22.19
C LYS A 230 -14.43 -2.00 -23.14
N ILE A 231 -13.20 -2.01 -22.61
CA ILE A 231 -11.98 -1.95 -23.42
C ILE A 231 -11.90 -3.20 -24.31
N PHE A 232 -12.20 -4.37 -23.77
CA PHE A 232 -12.20 -5.63 -24.51
C PHE A 232 -13.13 -5.57 -25.75
N ASN A 233 -14.32 -5.03 -25.58
CA ASN A 233 -15.29 -4.88 -26.69
C ASN A 233 -14.89 -3.78 -27.68
N LEU A 234 -14.10 -2.79 -27.26
CA LEU A 234 -13.67 -1.70 -28.12
C LEU A 234 -12.38 -2.00 -28.89
N ARG A 235 -11.59 -3.02 -28.49
CA ARG A 235 -10.26 -3.29 -29.04
C ARG A 235 -10.23 -3.39 -30.57
N ASN A 236 -11.27 -3.97 -31.17
CA ASN A 236 -11.37 -4.13 -32.63
C ASN A 236 -11.78 -2.85 -33.37
N LYS A 237 -12.10 -1.76 -32.63
CA LYS A 237 -12.59 -0.49 -33.19
C LYS A 237 -11.54 0.63 -33.12
N VAL A 238 -10.33 0.35 -32.63
CA VAL A 238 -9.26 1.31 -32.47
C VAL A 238 -8.15 1.11 -33.51
N ALA A 239 -7.33 2.13 -33.74
CA ALA A 239 -6.25 2.11 -34.72
C ALA A 239 -5.18 1.03 -34.43
N ILE A 240 -5.06 0.61 -33.18
CA ILE A 240 -4.10 -0.41 -32.70
C ILE A 240 -4.70 -1.82 -32.62
N ARG A 241 -5.80 -2.07 -33.30
CA ARG A 241 -6.53 -3.35 -33.28
C ARG A 241 -5.72 -4.56 -33.77
N ASP A 242 -4.76 -4.33 -34.66
CA ASP A 242 -3.97 -5.37 -35.30
C ASP A 242 -2.78 -5.86 -34.43
N PHE A 243 -2.59 -5.26 -33.26
CA PHE A 243 -1.65 -5.75 -32.25
C PHE A 243 -2.29 -6.84 -31.39
N PRO A 244 -1.52 -7.80 -30.89
CA PRO A 244 -2.00 -8.71 -29.83
C PRO A 244 -2.38 -7.93 -28.56
N TRP A 245 -3.43 -8.38 -27.89
CA TRP A 245 -3.94 -7.77 -26.66
C TRP A 245 -3.84 -8.71 -25.47
N ARG A 246 -3.34 -8.23 -24.35
CA ARG A 246 -3.26 -8.98 -23.09
C ARG A 246 -3.99 -8.24 -21.97
N PHE A 247 -5.00 -8.90 -21.42
CA PHE A 247 -5.82 -8.38 -20.31
C PHE A 247 -5.40 -9.05 -19.01
N VAL A 248 -4.74 -8.28 -18.12
CA VAL A 248 -4.37 -8.72 -16.78
C VAL A 248 -5.43 -8.21 -15.80
N THR A 249 -6.32 -9.09 -15.41
CA THR A 249 -7.57 -8.74 -14.71
C THR A 249 -7.39 -8.49 -13.22
N GLY A 250 -6.33 -9.03 -12.63
CA GLY A 250 -6.07 -8.99 -11.19
C GLY A 250 -6.69 -10.18 -10.43
N PRO A 251 -6.08 -10.58 -9.29
CA PRO A 251 -6.51 -11.73 -8.50
C PRO A 251 -7.91 -11.57 -7.89
N HIS A 252 -8.38 -10.34 -7.69
CA HIS A 252 -9.68 -10.03 -7.08
C HIS A 252 -10.77 -9.68 -8.09
N MET A 253 -10.53 -9.93 -9.38
CA MET A 253 -11.57 -9.82 -10.42
C MET A 253 -12.72 -10.77 -10.09
N PRO A 254 -14.00 -10.32 -10.14
CA PRO A 254 -15.15 -11.19 -9.99
C PRO A 254 -15.09 -12.36 -10.95
N PRO A 255 -15.32 -13.61 -10.49
CA PRO A 255 -15.18 -14.82 -11.31
C PRO A 255 -16.04 -14.80 -12.57
N GLU A 256 -17.24 -14.24 -12.49
CA GLU A 256 -18.19 -14.15 -13.60
C GLU A 256 -17.61 -13.31 -14.74
N ILE A 257 -17.03 -12.15 -14.41
CA ILE A 257 -16.45 -11.24 -15.41
C ILE A 257 -15.18 -11.85 -15.99
N PHE A 258 -14.35 -12.47 -15.16
CA PHE A 258 -13.15 -13.17 -15.64
C PHE A 258 -13.51 -14.27 -16.65
N ASN A 259 -14.46 -15.15 -16.29
CA ASN A 259 -14.88 -16.25 -17.12
C ASN A 259 -15.51 -15.78 -18.46
N GLU A 260 -16.30 -14.67 -18.39
CA GLU A 260 -16.85 -14.06 -19.61
C GLU A 260 -15.77 -13.56 -20.57
N LEU A 261 -14.72 -12.92 -20.04
CA LEU A 261 -13.61 -12.42 -20.86
C LEU A 261 -12.75 -13.56 -21.40
N SER A 262 -12.40 -14.56 -20.56
CA SER A 262 -11.59 -15.71 -20.95
C SER A 262 -12.28 -16.57 -22.01
N ALA A 263 -13.60 -16.71 -21.97
CA ALA A 263 -14.35 -17.42 -22.99
C ALA A 263 -14.27 -16.76 -24.37
N LYS A 264 -13.79 -15.53 -24.47
CA LYS A 264 -13.65 -14.75 -25.71
C LYS A 264 -12.18 -14.57 -26.14
N GLU A 265 -11.25 -15.35 -25.57
CA GLU A 265 -9.85 -15.39 -26.00
C GLU A 265 -9.72 -15.83 -27.45
N THR A 266 -8.68 -15.32 -28.10
CA THR A 266 -8.32 -15.68 -29.49
C THR A 266 -6.80 -15.86 -29.56
N ASN A 267 -6.27 -16.18 -30.74
CA ASN A 267 -4.82 -16.34 -30.92
C ASN A 267 -4.01 -15.04 -30.68
N ASP A 268 -4.68 -13.90 -30.64
CA ASP A 268 -4.10 -12.57 -30.45
C ASP A 268 -4.74 -11.78 -29.30
N THR A 269 -5.59 -12.43 -28.51
CA THR A 269 -6.22 -11.81 -27.33
C THR A 269 -6.18 -12.77 -26.14
N PHE A 270 -5.41 -12.39 -25.12
CA PHE A 270 -5.14 -13.20 -23.93
C PHE A 270 -5.78 -12.59 -22.68
N VAL A 271 -6.31 -13.40 -21.78
CA VAL A 271 -6.94 -12.99 -20.52
C VAL A 271 -6.33 -13.75 -19.35
N GLU A 272 -5.65 -13.05 -18.46
CA GLU A 272 -4.95 -13.63 -17.32
C GLU A 272 -5.40 -13.00 -16.01
N ARG A 273 -5.40 -13.77 -14.91
CA ARG A 273 -5.71 -13.19 -13.59
C ARG A 273 -4.57 -12.36 -13.03
N SER A 274 -3.38 -12.91 -13.05
CA SER A 274 -2.17 -12.22 -12.59
C SER A 274 -0.94 -12.88 -13.18
N ARG A 275 0.12 -12.11 -13.30
CA ARG A 275 1.45 -12.64 -13.57
C ARG A 275 2.28 -12.54 -12.30
N PRO A 276 3.01 -13.59 -11.93
CA PRO A 276 3.85 -13.62 -10.74
C PRO A 276 5.12 -12.79 -10.89
N ASP A 277 5.52 -12.46 -12.11
CA ASP A 277 6.74 -11.77 -12.54
C ASP A 277 6.53 -10.28 -12.88
#